data_3a21e1b012181acfc0a93fc3598d1687
#
_entry.id   3a21e1b012181acfc0a93fc3598d1687
#
_cell.length_a   1.000
_cell.length_b   1.000
_cell.length_c   1.000
_cell.angle_alpha   90.00
_cell.angle_beta   90.00
_cell.angle_gamma   90.00
#
_symmetry.space_group_name_H-M   'P 1'
#
loop_
_entity.id
_entity.type
_entity.pdbx_description
1 polymer ?
#
loop_
_entity_poly.entity_id
_entity_poly.type
_entity_poly.pdbx_seq_one_letter_code
_entity_poly.pdbx_strand_id
1 'polypeptide(L)'
;FDNDIPINISSIKFERTGSASSVDFNAINGNTVSDEKSIELSFNQSISSSSIDSSKDDFSIVVNGVEKEINSIAAVANKQRKIIITLKDNLLFSDEIAANYSGSSIKSSSGQALKSFSDLLINNTLQQRFVVPGKIEAEASKVKFGFGIEDTEDEGGGKNLGYTDPGDYADYLIYTNSSQSYSVDFRVAAQNGTGEIGLYIVDSTGSREFEICTVETPKTDGWQTWTTVSANTKNIGKGVFTLRMKVLKGGFNLNWFEFKDADTDGDGVTDSNDTCPDTPEGVTVDFNGCEIFTLPLDNNKVSVTSASCIGNTDGSIGLSIEDDSYNYTVTVTGQDDPISLGAETKTASVTGLGTGTYTVCFKVDGQDAYEQCFEVNIGEPKAL
;
A
#
# COMPACT_ATOMS: atom_id res chain seq x y z
N PHE A 1 -49.04 -72.85 -26.94
CA PHE A 1 -48.27 -73.62 -25.98
C PHE A 1 -47.11 -72.78 -25.53
N ASP A 2 -47.27 -72.12 -24.42
CA ASP A 2 -46.33 -71.31 -23.78
C ASP A 2 -45.50 -72.15 -22.83
N ASN A 3 -44.23 -72.28 -23.03
CA ASN A 3 -43.33 -73.02 -22.15
C ASN A 3 -42.29 -72.03 -21.60
N ASP A 4 -42.76 -71.16 -20.68
CA ASP A 4 -41.89 -70.37 -19.84
C ASP A 4 -41.14 -71.33 -18.87
N ILE A 5 -39.89 -71.67 -19.22
CA ILE A 5 -38.98 -72.34 -18.30
C ILE A 5 -38.34 -71.26 -17.43
N PRO A 6 -38.64 -71.19 -16.13
CA PRO A 6 -37.99 -70.18 -15.27
C PRO A 6 -36.49 -70.50 -15.15
N ILE A 7 -35.65 -69.67 -15.69
CA ILE A 7 -34.20 -69.74 -15.50
C ILE A 7 -33.92 -69.24 -14.08
N ASN A 8 -33.64 -70.19 -13.20
CA ASN A 8 -33.24 -69.86 -11.83
C ASN A 8 -31.71 -69.63 -11.77
N ILE A 9 -31.29 -68.35 -11.83
CA ILE A 9 -29.89 -68.03 -11.70
C ILE A 9 -29.54 -67.92 -10.20
N SER A 10 -29.04 -69.02 -9.64
CA SER A 10 -28.67 -69.10 -8.21
C SER A 10 -27.33 -68.43 -7.84
N SER A 11 -26.47 -68.15 -8.81
CA SER A 11 -25.25 -67.35 -8.61
C SER A 11 -24.66 -66.89 -9.96
N ILE A 12 -24.23 -65.62 -10.04
CA ILE A 12 -23.36 -65.12 -11.11
C ILE A 12 -21.95 -64.99 -10.52
N LYS A 13 -21.04 -65.88 -10.98
CA LYS A 13 -19.64 -65.85 -10.59
C LYS A 13 -18.89 -64.93 -11.61
N PHE A 14 -18.48 -63.80 -11.21
CA PHE A 14 -17.58 -62.94 -12.04
C PHE A 14 -16.16 -63.51 -11.85
N GLU A 15 -15.64 -64.26 -12.80
CA GLU A 15 -14.22 -64.61 -12.86
C GLU A 15 -13.48 -63.51 -13.59
N ARG A 16 -12.57 -62.82 -12.90
CA ARG A 16 -11.66 -61.83 -13.46
C ARG A 16 -10.58 -62.59 -14.25
N THR A 17 -10.82 -62.89 -15.53
CA THR A 17 -9.82 -63.42 -16.45
C THR A 17 -9.01 -62.27 -17.03
N GLY A 18 -7.88 -62.02 -16.46
CA GLY A 18 -6.89 -61.04 -16.94
C GLY A 18 -6.08 -60.48 -15.77
N SER A 19 -4.78 -60.50 -15.86
CA SER A 19 -3.93 -59.69 -14.99
C SER A 19 -4.40 -58.27 -15.07
N ALA A 20 -4.88 -57.69 -13.98
CA ALA A 20 -5.14 -56.26 -13.91
C ALA A 20 -3.82 -55.56 -14.25
N SER A 21 -3.71 -54.94 -15.42
CA SER A 21 -2.60 -54.05 -15.66
C SER A 21 -2.65 -53.04 -14.53
N SER A 22 -1.60 -52.97 -13.72
CA SER A 22 -1.52 -52.01 -12.64
C SER A 22 -1.62 -50.63 -13.27
N VAL A 23 -2.71 -49.93 -13.00
CA VAL A 23 -2.84 -48.54 -13.44
C VAL A 23 -1.70 -47.77 -12.80
N ASP A 24 -0.89 -47.12 -13.62
CA ASP A 24 0.23 -46.31 -13.14
C ASP A 24 -0.24 -45.30 -12.08
N PHE A 25 0.59 -45.03 -11.09
CA PHE A 25 0.34 -44.01 -10.09
C PHE A 25 0.80 -42.69 -10.62
N ASN A 26 -0.13 -41.75 -10.89
CA ASN A 26 0.12 -40.46 -11.53
C ASN A 26 -0.52 -39.33 -10.75
N ALA A 27 0.09 -38.13 -10.84
CA ALA A 27 -0.57 -36.86 -10.56
C ALA A 27 -1.60 -36.57 -11.67
N ILE A 28 -2.74 -35.98 -11.29
CA ILE A 28 -3.85 -35.67 -12.20
C ILE A 28 -3.91 -34.17 -12.49
N ASN A 29 -3.91 -33.35 -11.43
CA ASN A 29 -4.01 -31.92 -11.48
C ASN A 29 -3.53 -31.28 -10.16
N GLY A 30 -3.41 -29.98 -10.17
CA GLY A 30 -3.18 -29.19 -8.96
C GLY A 30 -3.98 -27.88 -9.02
N ASN A 31 -4.28 -27.34 -7.84
CA ASN A 31 -4.93 -26.04 -7.69
C ASN A 31 -4.25 -25.27 -6.56
N THR A 32 -4.20 -23.93 -6.68
CA THR A 32 -3.83 -23.08 -5.55
C THR A 32 -4.88 -23.14 -4.45
N VAL A 33 -4.46 -22.91 -3.20
CA VAL A 33 -5.34 -22.83 -2.04
C VAL A 33 -5.51 -21.36 -1.65
N SER A 34 -6.62 -21.04 -1.02
CA SER A 34 -6.97 -19.64 -0.64
C SER A 34 -6.05 -19.01 0.42
N ASP A 35 -5.09 -19.78 0.98
CA ASP A 35 -4.06 -19.28 1.89
C ASP A 35 -2.93 -18.54 1.17
N GLU A 36 -2.98 -18.48 -0.19
CA GLU A 36 -2.01 -17.82 -1.07
C GLU A 36 -0.57 -18.36 -0.99
N LYS A 37 -0.36 -19.47 -0.35
CA LYS A 37 0.96 -20.13 -0.20
C LYS A 37 0.95 -21.57 -0.62
N SER A 38 -0.21 -22.19 -0.65
CA SER A 38 -0.30 -23.63 -0.82
C SER A 38 -0.88 -24.04 -2.16
N ILE A 39 -0.40 -25.20 -2.62
CA ILE A 39 -0.86 -25.88 -3.82
C ILE A 39 -1.35 -27.26 -3.39
N GLU A 40 -2.59 -27.60 -3.72
CA GLU A 40 -3.15 -28.93 -3.53
C GLU A 40 -2.96 -29.76 -4.81
N LEU A 41 -2.16 -30.83 -4.77
CA LEU A 41 -2.01 -31.80 -5.86
C LEU A 41 -2.93 -32.99 -5.67
N SER A 42 -3.55 -33.46 -6.74
CA SER A 42 -4.46 -34.59 -6.78
C SER A 42 -3.86 -35.76 -7.58
N PHE A 43 -4.12 -37.01 -7.13
CA PHE A 43 -3.57 -38.23 -7.68
C PHE A 43 -4.67 -39.22 -8.03
N ASN A 44 -4.39 -40.12 -8.97
CA ASN A 44 -5.32 -41.18 -9.39
C ASN A 44 -5.46 -42.32 -8.39
N GLN A 45 -4.52 -42.44 -7.43
CA GLN A 45 -4.54 -43.47 -6.37
C GLN A 45 -4.38 -42.83 -4.99
N SER A 46 -4.76 -43.58 -3.93
CA SER A 46 -4.53 -43.14 -2.56
C SER A 46 -3.04 -43.20 -2.22
N ILE A 47 -2.56 -42.20 -1.49
CA ILE A 47 -1.15 -42.04 -1.12
C ILE A 47 -0.89 -42.69 0.23
N SER A 48 0.27 -43.32 0.39
CA SER A 48 0.78 -43.73 1.70
C SER A 48 1.29 -42.51 2.45
N SER A 49 0.67 -42.17 3.58
CA SER A 49 1.06 -40.99 4.38
C SER A 49 2.51 -41.03 4.84
N SER A 50 3.04 -42.22 5.14
CA SER A 50 4.45 -42.42 5.53
C SER A 50 5.46 -42.11 4.41
N SER A 51 5.02 -41.99 3.16
CA SER A 51 5.89 -41.67 2.02
C SER A 51 6.04 -40.17 1.78
N ILE A 52 5.30 -39.32 2.49
CA ILE A 52 5.26 -37.87 2.27
C ILE A 52 6.41 -37.13 2.97
N ASP A 53 6.78 -37.56 4.17
CA ASP A 53 7.73 -36.88 5.04
C ASP A 53 9.13 -36.70 4.43
N SER A 54 9.53 -37.57 3.48
CA SER A 54 10.84 -37.55 2.82
C SER A 54 10.79 -37.03 1.38
N SER A 55 9.67 -36.47 0.93
CA SER A 55 9.44 -36.14 -0.49
C SER A 55 9.69 -34.70 -0.89
N LYS A 56 10.06 -33.83 0.05
CA LYS A 56 10.19 -32.40 -0.20
C LYS A 56 11.15 -32.10 -1.36
N ASP A 57 12.30 -32.73 -1.35
CA ASP A 57 13.37 -32.49 -2.33
C ASP A 57 13.08 -33.15 -3.71
N ASP A 58 12.07 -34.01 -3.79
CA ASP A 58 11.63 -34.62 -5.04
C ASP A 58 10.70 -33.72 -5.86
N PHE A 59 10.15 -32.65 -5.25
CA PHE A 59 9.27 -31.68 -5.89
C PHE A 59 10.00 -30.36 -6.19
N SER A 60 9.64 -29.77 -7.32
CA SER A 60 10.01 -28.40 -7.68
C SER A 60 8.74 -27.67 -8.14
N ILE A 61 8.54 -26.46 -7.59
CA ILE A 61 7.44 -25.57 -7.99
C ILE A 61 8.04 -24.36 -8.69
N VAL A 62 7.61 -24.16 -9.93
CA VAL A 62 8.04 -23.04 -10.79
C VAL A 62 6.90 -22.03 -10.89
N VAL A 63 7.18 -20.77 -10.59
CA VAL A 63 6.24 -19.66 -10.68
C VAL A 63 6.82 -18.60 -11.61
N ASN A 64 6.13 -18.31 -12.71
CA ASN A 64 6.57 -17.37 -13.75
C ASN A 64 7.99 -17.68 -14.26
N GLY A 65 8.29 -18.99 -14.42
CA GLY A 65 9.62 -19.45 -14.87
C GLY A 65 10.72 -19.48 -13.81
N VAL A 66 10.41 -19.14 -12.55
CA VAL A 66 11.37 -19.11 -11.41
C VAL A 66 10.99 -20.18 -10.39
N GLU A 67 11.95 -21.03 -10.01
CA GLU A 67 11.76 -22.03 -8.96
C GLU A 67 11.57 -21.37 -7.58
N LYS A 68 10.55 -21.84 -6.83
CA LYS A 68 10.19 -21.34 -5.50
C LYS A 68 10.53 -22.33 -4.41
N GLU A 69 10.95 -21.81 -3.28
CA GLU A 69 11.30 -22.64 -2.12
C GLU A 69 10.06 -23.24 -1.47
N ILE A 70 10.05 -24.58 -1.35
CA ILE A 70 9.00 -25.31 -0.67
C ILE A 70 9.27 -25.27 0.84
N ASN A 71 8.32 -24.79 1.62
CA ASN A 71 8.38 -24.80 3.08
C ASN A 71 8.06 -26.20 3.63
N SER A 72 6.94 -26.78 3.19
CA SER A 72 6.50 -28.11 3.66
C SER A 72 5.64 -28.85 2.65
N ILE A 73 5.56 -30.17 2.80
CA ILE A 73 4.61 -31.05 2.11
C ILE A 73 3.86 -31.85 3.16
N ALA A 74 2.54 -31.96 3.03
CA ALA A 74 1.71 -32.69 3.97
C ALA A 74 0.54 -33.41 3.29
N ALA A 75 0.02 -34.48 3.93
CA ALA A 75 -1.23 -35.07 3.54
C ALA A 75 -2.41 -34.13 3.84
N VAL A 76 -3.42 -34.14 2.98
CA VAL A 76 -4.66 -33.43 3.24
C VAL A 76 -5.59 -34.28 4.11
N ALA A 77 -6.00 -33.77 5.27
CA ALA A 77 -6.89 -34.49 6.18
C ALA A 77 -8.16 -34.96 5.45
N ASN A 78 -8.51 -36.26 5.65
CA ASN A 78 -9.67 -36.92 5.04
C ASN A 78 -9.68 -36.96 3.49
N LYS A 79 -8.57 -36.62 2.81
CA LYS A 79 -8.44 -36.67 1.35
C LYS A 79 -7.23 -37.53 0.95
N GLN A 80 -7.42 -38.87 0.93
CA GLN A 80 -6.33 -39.81 0.71
C GLN A 80 -5.59 -39.73 -0.63
N ARG A 81 -6.11 -38.96 -1.60
CA ARG A 81 -5.53 -38.78 -2.93
C ARG A 81 -4.97 -37.39 -3.17
N LYS A 82 -4.68 -36.65 -2.08
CA LYS A 82 -4.24 -35.30 -2.17
C LYS A 82 -3.09 -35.01 -1.21
N ILE A 83 -2.15 -34.18 -1.66
CA ILE A 83 -1.14 -33.56 -0.82
C ILE A 83 -1.26 -32.03 -0.93
N ILE A 84 -0.77 -31.36 0.10
CA ILE A 84 -0.58 -29.90 0.10
C ILE A 84 0.92 -29.61 0.09
N ILE A 85 1.35 -28.76 -0.83
CA ILE A 85 2.69 -28.22 -0.91
C ILE A 85 2.59 -26.75 -0.51
N THR A 86 3.26 -26.36 0.58
CA THR A 86 3.27 -24.98 1.07
C THR A 86 4.60 -24.34 0.71
N LEU A 87 4.56 -23.17 0.07
CA LEU A 87 5.72 -22.37 -0.31
C LEU A 87 6.11 -21.39 0.82
N LYS A 88 7.34 -20.90 0.79
CA LYS A 88 7.76 -19.79 1.68
C LYS A 88 7.10 -18.47 1.29
N ASP A 89 7.08 -18.17 0.01
CA ASP A 89 6.54 -16.92 -0.54
C ASP A 89 5.06 -17.07 -0.88
N ASN A 90 4.37 -15.92 -0.94
CA ASN A 90 2.98 -15.87 -1.40
C ASN A 90 2.92 -16.03 -2.92
N LEU A 91 1.84 -16.65 -3.37
CA LEU A 91 1.42 -16.73 -4.76
C LEU A 91 0.47 -15.57 -5.08
N LEU A 92 0.54 -15.06 -6.30
CA LEU A 92 -0.36 -14.03 -6.81
C LEU A 92 -1.40 -14.63 -7.75
N PHE A 93 -2.54 -13.98 -7.89
CA PHE A 93 -3.61 -14.41 -8.81
C PHE A 93 -3.16 -14.45 -10.29
N SER A 94 -2.15 -13.65 -10.65
CA SER A 94 -1.57 -13.57 -12.01
C SER A 94 -0.46 -14.58 -12.26
N ASP A 95 -0.08 -15.39 -11.27
CA ASP A 95 1.05 -16.30 -11.41
C ASP A 95 0.71 -17.49 -12.30
N GLU A 96 1.61 -17.79 -13.23
CA GLU A 96 1.66 -19.05 -13.96
C GLU A 96 2.49 -20.04 -13.14
N ILE A 97 1.84 -21.15 -12.74
CA ILE A 97 2.43 -22.10 -11.78
C ILE A 97 2.52 -23.47 -12.43
N ALA A 98 3.69 -24.09 -12.34
CA ALA A 98 3.92 -25.47 -12.73
C ALA A 98 4.57 -26.26 -11.60
N ALA A 99 4.19 -27.55 -11.47
CA ALA A 99 4.80 -28.49 -10.56
C ALA A 99 5.57 -29.55 -11.30
N ASN A 100 6.74 -29.92 -10.79
CA ASN A 100 7.58 -31.02 -11.26
C ASN A 100 7.78 -32.02 -10.12
N TYR A 101 7.96 -33.27 -10.48
CA TYR A 101 8.33 -34.35 -9.56
C TYR A 101 9.34 -35.27 -10.21
N SER A 102 10.49 -35.43 -9.56
CA SER A 102 11.57 -36.31 -10.05
C SER A 102 12.14 -37.15 -8.91
N GLY A 103 11.35 -38.09 -8.42
CA GLY A 103 11.76 -38.92 -7.29
C GLY A 103 11.07 -40.28 -7.25
N SER A 104 11.25 -40.95 -6.13
CA SER A 104 10.60 -42.24 -5.84
C SER A 104 10.05 -42.30 -4.41
N SER A 105 10.08 -41.17 -3.69
CA SER A 105 9.66 -41.11 -2.27
C SER A 105 8.16 -41.29 -2.13
N ILE A 106 7.35 -40.66 -2.97
CA ILE A 106 5.89 -40.76 -2.92
C ILE A 106 5.43 -42.15 -3.43
N LYS A 107 4.66 -42.84 -2.59
CA LYS A 107 4.09 -44.16 -2.93
C LYS A 107 2.59 -44.14 -2.73
N SER A 108 1.90 -44.92 -3.57
CA SER A 108 0.50 -45.23 -3.33
C SER A 108 0.33 -46.15 -2.11
N SER A 109 -0.88 -46.23 -1.58
CA SER A 109 -1.22 -47.18 -0.49
C SER A 109 -0.97 -48.65 -0.85
N SER A 110 -0.86 -48.97 -2.16
CA SER A 110 -0.46 -50.29 -2.65
C SER A 110 1.05 -50.43 -2.82
N GLY A 111 1.85 -49.43 -2.48
CA GLY A 111 3.33 -49.43 -2.57
C GLY A 111 3.90 -49.04 -3.93
N GLN A 112 3.07 -48.67 -4.90
CA GLN A 112 3.53 -48.25 -6.23
C GLN A 112 4.13 -46.84 -6.16
N ALA A 113 5.33 -46.63 -6.74
CA ALA A 113 5.95 -45.33 -6.79
C ALA A 113 5.20 -44.37 -7.74
N LEU A 114 5.13 -43.08 -7.35
CA LEU A 114 4.61 -42.02 -8.21
C LEU A 114 5.51 -41.87 -9.45
N LYS A 115 4.90 -41.82 -10.63
CA LYS A 115 5.65 -41.50 -11.85
C LYS A 115 6.13 -40.07 -11.85
N SER A 116 7.36 -39.85 -12.28
CA SER A 116 7.92 -38.52 -12.50
C SER A 116 7.07 -37.79 -13.54
N PHE A 117 6.95 -36.47 -13.33
CA PHE A 117 6.29 -35.56 -14.25
C PHE A 117 7.00 -34.20 -14.26
N SER A 118 6.88 -33.48 -15.37
CA SER A 118 7.35 -32.13 -15.53
C SER A 118 6.21 -31.24 -16.05
N ASP A 119 6.28 -29.97 -15.71
CA ASP A 119 5.39 -28.91 -16.21
C ASP A 119 3.89 -29.21 -16.02
N LEU A 120 3.56 -29.88 -14.92
CA LEU A 120 2.16 -30.05 -14.54
C LEU A 120 1.59 -28.67 -14.17
N LEU A 121 0.77 -28.13 -15.07
CA LEU A 121 0.14 -26.83 -14.85
C LEU A 121 -0.79 -26.89 -13.63
N ILE A 122 -0.62 -25.91 -12.75
CA ILE A 122 -1.45 -25.70 -11.59
C ILE A 122 -2.52 -24.68 -11.93
N ASN A 123 -3.78 -25.06 -11.73
CA ASN A 123 -4.88 -24.13 -11.90
C ASN A 123 -4.84 -23.09 -10.78
N ASN A 124 -4.48 -21.86 -11.13
CA ASN A 124 -4.43 -20.74 -10.19
C ASN A 124 -5.84 -20.22 -9.95
N THR A 125 -6.40 -20.54 -8.77
CA THR A 125 -7.75 -20.16 -8.33
C THR A 125 -7.74 -18.91 -7.44
N LEU A 126 -6.57 -18.29 -7.23
CA LEU A 126 -6.45 -17.07 -6.45
C LEU A 126 -7.20 -15.93 -7.15
N GLN A 127 -7.65 -14.98 -6.35
CA GLN A 127 -8.38 -13.83 -6.86
C GLN A 127 -7.49 -12.60 -6.83
N GLN A 128 -7.66 -11.73 -7.82
CA GLN A 128 -7.01 -10.43 -7.81
C GLN A 128 -7.34 -9.72 -6.50
N ARG A 129 -6.29 -9.21 -5.83
CA ARG A 129 -6.39 -8.35 -4.65
C ARG A 129 -5.75 -7.02 -4.95
N PHE A 130 -6.42 -5.97 -4.57
CA PHE A 130 -5.87 -4.62 -4.63
C PHE A 130 -5.24 -4.29 -3.28
N VAL A 131 -3.98 -3.90 -3.28
CA VAL A 131 -3.30 -3.44 -2.06
C VAL A 131 -3.75 -2.02 -1.76
N VAL A 132 -4.11 -1.76 -0.51
CA VAL A 132 -4.50 -0.44 0.00
C VAL A 132 -3.43 0.01 1.01
N PRO A 133 -2.87 1.23 0.86
CA PRO A 133 -3.19 2.26 -0.13
C PRO A 133 -2.80 1.88 -1.56
N GLY A 134 -3.50 2.45 -2.55
CA GLY A 134 -3.25 2.24 -3.98
C GLY A 134 -4.49 2.48 -4.85
N LYS A 135 -4.26 2.51 -6.16
CA LYS A 135 -5.26 2.78 -7.20
C LYS A 135 -6.01 1.53 -7.61
N ILE A 136 -7.31 1.65 -7.79
CA ILE A 136 -8.22 0.60 -8.25
C ILE A 136 -9.00 1.14 -9.45
N GLU A 137 -8.81 0.51 -10.62
CA GLU A 137 -9.63 0.80 -11.80
C GLU A 137 -11.05 0.28 -11.57
N ALA A 138 -12.05 1.12 -11.83
CA ALA A 138 -13.43 0.82 -11.43
C ALA A 138 -14.01 -0.41 -12.12
N GLU A 139 -13.63 -0.66 -13.38
CA GLU A 139 -14.06 -1.84 -14.14
C GLU A 139 -13.37 -3.14 -13.69
N ALA A 140 -12.27 -3.07 -12.94
CA ALA A 140 -11.50 -4.24 -12.50
C ALA A 140 -12.16 -4.99 -11.32
N SER A 141 -13.43 -4.76 -11.07
CA SER A 141 -14.19 -5.39 -10.00
C SER A 141 -14.37 -6.90 -10.23
N LYS A 142 -14.41 -7.67 -9.13
CA LYS A 142 -14.71 -9.09 -9.12
C LYS A 142 -16.17 -9.38 -9.49
N VAL A 143 -17.09 -8.57 -8.96
CA VAL A 143 -18.54 -8.68 -9.20
C VAL A 143 -19.04 -7.30 -9.59
N LYS A 144 -19.89 -7.23 -10.59
CA LYS A 144 -20.56 -6.01 -11.04
C LYS A 144 -22.05 -6.27 -11.20
N PHE A 145 -22.85 -5.31 -10.76
CA PHE A 145 -24.29 -5.31 -10.96
C PHE A 145 -24.76 -3.91 -11.40
N GLY A 146 -25.48 -3.85 -12.51
CA GLY A 146 -26.12 -2.65 -13.03
C GLY A 146 -25.31 -1.81 -14.01
N PHE A 147 -24.00 -1.78 -13.91
CA PHE A 147 -23.12 -0.90 -14.71
C PHE A 147 -22.97 -1.32 -16.17
N GLY A 148 -22.86 -0.31 -17.06
CA GLY A 148 -22.20 -0.44 -18.35
C GLY A 148 -20.68 -0.18 -18.23
N ILE A 149 -19.92 -0.76 -19.15
CA ILE A 149 -18.48 -0.47 -19.30
C ILE A 149 -18.28 0.27 -20.62
N GLU A 150 -17.59 1.40 -20.57
CA GLU A 150 -17.30 2.26 -21.71
C GLU A 150 -15.79 2.47 -21.85
N ASP A 151 -15.35 2.88 -23.04
CA ASP A 151 -14.00 3.42 -23.24
C ASP A 151 -13.95 4.81 -22.59
N THR A 152 -12.90 5.07 -21.82
CA THR A 152 -12.71 6.40 -21.21
C THR A 152 -11.88 7.29 -22.13
N GLU A 153 -12.21 8.59 -22.15
CA GLU A 153 -11.41 9.65 -22.78
C GLU A 153 -10.50 10.35 -21.77
N ASP A 154 -10.44 9.84 -20.52
CA ASP A 154 -9.57 10.39 -19.47
C ASP A 154 -8.09 10.13 -19.79
N GLU A 155 -7.22 10.87 -19.14
CA GLU A 155 -5.77 10.69 -19.25
C GLU A 155 -5.37 9.26 -18.87
N GLY A 156 -4.57 8.62 -19.75
CA GLY A 156 -4.16 7.23 -19.60
C GLY A 156 -5.07 6.22 -20.31
N GLY A 157 -6.26 6.61 -20.77
CA GLY A 157 -7.20 5.72 -21.47
C GLY A 157 -7.75 4.62 -20.57
N GLY A 158 -8.17 3.49 -21.17
CA GLY A 158 -8.74 2.37 -20.44
C GLY A 158 -10.27 2.30 -20.53
N LYS A 159 -10.92 1.89 -19.45
CA LYS A 159 -12.37 1.75 -19.34
C LYS A 159 -12.89 2.50 -18.13
N ASN A 160 -14.17 2.82 -18.13
CA ASN A 160 -14.88 3.36 -16.97
C ASN A 160 -16.20 2.62 -16.74
N LEU A 161 -16.72 2.69 -15.53
CA LEU A 161 -18.10 2.32 -15.24
C LEU A 161 -19.03 3.50 -15.56
N GLY A 162 -20.06 3.23 -16.32
CA GLY A 162 -21.09 4.20 -16.69
C GLY A 162 -22.51 3.62 -16.54
N TYR A 163 -23.51 4.38 -16.96
CA TYR A 163 -24.94 4.01 -16.85
C TYR A 163 -25.35 3.70 -15.40
N THR A 164 -24.91 4.55 -14.48
CA THR A 164 -25.07 4.35 -13.05
C THR A 164 -26.50 4.65 -12.58
N ASP A 165 -27.15 3.67 -11.96
CA ASP A 165 -28.45 3.79 -11.33
C ASP A 165 -28.37 3.49 -9.82
N PRO A 166 -29.26 4.10 -8.98
CA PRO A 166 -29.27 3.81 -7.54
C PRO A 166 -29.44 2.33 -7.24
N GLY A 167 -28.52 1.77 -6.45
CA GLY A 167 -28.50 0.37 -6.08
C GLY A 167 -27.49 -0.49 -6.88
N ASP A 168 -26.92 0.03 -7.95
CA ASP A 168 -25.79 -0.62 -8.63
C ASP A 168 -24.59 -0.73 -7.71
N TYR A 169 -23.81 -1.81 -7.85
CA TYR A 169 -22.64 -2.02 -7.01
C TYR A 169 -21.53 -2.80 -7.74
N ALA A 170 -20.31 -2.61 -7.28
CA ALA A 170 -19.14 -3.35 -7.72
C ALA A 170 -18.33 -3.80 -6.51
N ASP A 171 -17.92 -5.07 -6.46
CA ASP A 171 -17.13 -5.65 -5.38
C ASP A 171 -15.68 -5.88 -5.80
N TYR A 172 -14.78 -5.47 -4.92
CA TYR A 172 -13.33 -5.60 -5.07
C TYR A 172 -12.79 -6.36 -3.88
N LEU A 173 -11.80 -7.23 -4.10
CA LEU A 173 -11.07 -7.84 -3.01
C LEU A 173 -9.87 -6.95 -2.69
N ILE A 174 -9.84 -6.36 -1.49
CA ILE A 174 -8.75 -5.48 -1.05
C ILE A 174 -7.93 -6.14 0.06
N TYR A 175 -6.67 -5.71 0.19
CA TYR A 175 -5.78 -6.06 1.29
C TYR A 175 -5.19 -4.80 1.90
N THR A 176 -5.33 -4.65 3.22
CA THR A 176 -4.73 -3.59 4.03
C THR A 176 -3.64 -4.16 4.93
N ASN A 177 -2.47 -3.53 4.97
CA ASN A 177 -1.35 -3.98 5.80
C ASN A 177 -1.37 -3.38 7.22
N SER A 178 -2.18 -2.36 7.46
CA SER A 178 -2.37 -1.66 8.74
C SER A 178 -3.84 -1.41 9.02
N SER A 179 -4.16 -1.04 10.26
CA SER A 179 -5.51 -0.61 10.66
C SER A 179 -5.49 0.91 10.79
N GLN A 180 -6.11 1.60 9.84
CA GLN A 180 -6.11 3.07 9.78
C GLN A 180 -7.28 3.60 8.92
N SER A 181 -7.49 4.90 8.93
CA SER A 181 -8.29 5.64 7.96
C SER A 181 -7.46 5.95 6.71
N TYR A 182 -8.15 6.21 5.62
CA TYR A 182 -7.57 6.55 4.33
C TYR A 182 -8.31 7.73 3.72
N SER A 183 -7.60 8.56 2.96
CA SER A 183 -8.22 9.45 1.99
C SER A 183 -8.47 8.67 0.70
N VAL A 184 -9.65 8.80 0.10
CA VAL A 184 -9.96 8.14 -1.17
C VAL A 184 -10.33 9.19 -2.21
N ASP A 185 -9.55 9.21 -3.29
CA ASP A 185 -9.84 9.98 -4.48
C ASP A 185 -10.71 9.17 -5.44
N PHE A 186 -11.75 9.80 -6.00
CA PHE A 186 -12.62 9.23 -7.01
C PHE A 186 -12.51 10.05 -8.28
N ARG A 187 -12.18 9.43 -9.40
CA ARG A 187 -12.13 10.04 -10.72
C ARG A 187 -13.46 9.89 -11.42
N VAL A 188 -14.22 10.96 -11.45
CA VAL A 188 -15.64 10.95 -11.89
C VAL A 188 -15.90 11.94 -13.01
N ALA A 189 -16.92 11.63 -13.82
CA ALA A 189 -17.50 12.53 -14.79
C ALA A 189 -19.03 12.50 -14.68
N ALA A 190 -19.67 13.66 -14.61
CA ALA A 190 -21.12 13.77 -14.43
C ALA A 190 -21.68 14.96 -15.21
N GLN A 191 -22.45 14.70 -16.25
CA GLN A 191 -22.98 15.76 -17.11
C GLN A 191 -23.84 16.76 -16.33
N ASN A 192 -24.65 16.28 -15.39
CA ASN A 192 -25.60 17.11 -14.67
C ASN A 192 -25.24 17.33 -13.19
N GLY A 193 -24.27 16.58 -12.64
CA GLY A 193 -23.99 16.48 -11.22
C GLY A 193 -25.07 15.68 -10.46
N THR A 194 -25.02 15.70 -9.13
CA THR A 194 -25.99 15.04 -8.22
C THR A 194 -25.84 13.54 -7.98
N GLY A 195 -24.80 12.88 -8.52
CA GLY A 195 -24.47 11.50 -8.18
C GLY A 195 -23.92 11.39 -6.75
N GLU A 196 -24.00 10.20 -6.18
CA GLU A 196 -23.43 9.90 -4.86
C GLU A 196 -22.90 8.47 -4.86
N ILE A 197 -21.66 8.31 -4.42
CA ILE A 197 -20.95 7.04 -4.31
C ILE A 197 -20.77 6.72 -2.84
N GLY A 198 -21.03 5.44 -2.45
CA GLY A 198 -20.70 4.93 -1.13
C GLY A 198 -19.69 3.80 -1.21
N LEU A 199 -18.72 3.76 -0.31
CA LEU A 199 -17.85 2.61 -0.10
C LEU A 199 -18.22 1.88 1.18
N TYR A 200 -18.24 0.55 1.10
CA TYR A 200 -18.66 -0.33 2.18
C TYR A 200 -17.69 -1.51 2.33
N ILE A 201 -17.40 -1.92 3.55
CA ILE A 201 -16.82 -3.23 3.82
C ILE A 201 -17.96 -4.23 3.97
N VAL A 202 -17.88 -5.32 3.22
CA VAL A 202 -18.89 -6.41 3.27
C VAL A 202 -18.36 -7.53 4.16
N ASP A 203 -19.20 -8.05 5.05
CA ASP A 203 -18.81 -9.16 5.93
C ASP A 203 -18.56 -10.46 5.14
N SER A 204 -17.95 -11.46 5.79
CA SER A 204 -17.59 -12.73 5.17
C SER A 204 -18.81 -13.55 4.67
N THR A 205 -20.02 -13.22 5.13
CA THR A 205 -21.27 -13.86 4.71
C THR A 205 -21.92 -13.14 3.52
N GLY A 206 -21.48 -11.92 3.18
CA GLY A 206 -22.07 -11.06 2.18
C GLY A 206 -23.39 -10.39 2.62
N SER A 207 -23.76 -10.54 3.91
CA SER A 207 -25.09 -10.16 4.42
C SER A 207 -25.10 -8.79 5.07
N ARG A 208 -23.95 -8.25 5.51
CA ARG A 208 -23.84 -6.96 6.17
C ARG A 208 -22.84 -6.07 5.45
N GLU A 209 -23.24 -4.82 5.29
CA GLU A 209 -22.42 -3.76 4.71
C GLU A 209 -22.13 -2.72 5.78
N PHE A 210 -20.87 -2.36 5.94
CA PHE A 210 -20.40 -1.32 6.87
C PHE A 210 -19.87 -0.17 6.04
N GLU A 211 -20.61 0.93 6.03
CA GLU A 211 -20.21 2.15 5.32
C GLU A 211 -18.88 2.68 5.87
N ILE A 212 -17.93 2.94 4.98
CA ILE A 212 -16.64 3.54 5.32
C ILE A 212 -16.52 4.99 4.87
N CYS A 213 -17.09 5.36 3.72
CA CYS A 213 -17.24 6.76 3.31
C CYS A 213 -18.32 6.91 2.24
N THR A 214 -18.75 8.16 2.01
CA THR A 214 -19.58 8.58 0.89
C THR A 214 -19.01 9.84 0.27
N VAL A 215 -19.24 10.04 -1.04
CA VAL A 215 -18.83 11.24 -1.77
C VAL A 215 -19.91 11.63 -2.79
N GLU A 216 -20.19 12.93 -2.90
CA GLU A 216 -21.05 13.48 -3.95
C GLU A 216 -20.23 13.76 -5.21
N THR A 217 -20.80 13.48 -6.39
CA THR A 217 -20.15 13.81 -7.66
C THR A 217 -20.59 15.20 -8.11
N PRO A 218 -19.63 16.12 -8.38
CA PRO A 218 -19.94 17.45 -8.89
C PRO A 218 -20.37 17.38 -10.36
N LYS A 219 -21.03 18.44 -10.83
CA LYS A 219 -21.29 18.62 -12.25
C LYS A 219 -19.97 18.89 -12.99
N THR A 220 -19.72 18.14 -14.07
CA THR A 220 -18.53 18.32 -14.93
C THR A 220 -18.89 18.73 -16.36
N ASP A 221 -20.18 18.96 -16.66
CA ASP A 221 -20.73 19.33 -17.98
C ASP A 221 -20.49 18.31 -19.11
N GLY A 222 -20.11 17.07 -18.79
CA GLY A 222 -19.91 16.01 -19.78
C GLY A 222 -19.71 14.65 -19.15
N TRP A 223 -20.11 13.58 -19.87
CA TRP A 223 -19.93 12.19 -19.44
C TRP A 223 -18.47 11.71 -19.52
N GLN A 224 -17.61 12.47 -20.21
CA GLN A 224 -16.16 12.22 -20.36
C GLN A 224 -15.34 13.45 -19.96
N THR A 225 -15.94 14.40 -19.22
CA THR A 225 -15.24 15.53 -18.62
C THR A 225 -14.94 15.17 -17.17
N TRP A 226 -13.67 14.82 -16.90
CA TRP A 226 -13.27 14.18 -15.68
C TRP A 226 -12.78 15.16 -14.61
N THR A 227 -13.13 14.91 -13.37
CA THR A 227 -12.61 15.58 -12.18
C THR A 227 -12.35 14.57 -11.08
N THR A 228 -11.55 14.96 -10.09
CA THR A 228 -11.28 14.14 -8.90
C THR A 228 -11.99 14.76 -7.70
N VAL A 229 -12.66 13.92 -6.92
CA VAL A 229 -13.28 14.27 -5.64
C VAL A 229 -12.79 13.32 -4.57
N SER A 230 -12.68 13.80 -3.34
CA SER A 230 -12.06 13.02 -2.26
C SER A 230 -12.99 12.87 -1.06
N ALA A 231 -12.84 11.79 -0.31
CA ALA A 231 -13.51 11.58 0.96
C ALA A 231 -12.59 10.79 1.91
N ASN A 232 -12.68 11.08 3.21
CA ASN A 232 -11.96 10.30 4.21
C ASN A 232 -12.79 9.10 4.65
N THR A 233 -12.14 7.94 4.82
CA THR A 233 -12.80 6.73 5.30
C THR A 233 -12.83 6.68 6.82
N LYS A 234 -13.79 5.92 7.36
CA LYS A 234 -13.66 5.35 8.70
C LYS A 234 -12.48 4.38 8.73
N ASN A 235 -11.98 4.06 9.93
CA ASN A 235 -10.88 3.11 10.09
C ASN A 235 -11.22 1.75 9.44
N ILE A 236 -10.31 1.24 8.60
CA ILE A 236 -10.36 -0.09 8.01
C ILE A 236 -9.31 -0.94 8.74
N GLY A 237 -9.71 -2.11 9.26
CA GLY A 237 -8.81 -3.02 9.94
C GLY A 237 -7.74 -3.60 9.03
N LYS A 238 -6.67 -4.17 9.60
CA LYS A 238 -5.67 -4.92 8.85
C LYS A 238 -6.25 -6.26 8.36
N GLY A 239 -6.05 -6.58 7.07
CA GLY A 239 -6.45 -7.87 6.52
C GLY A 239 -7.01 -7.81 5.11
N VAL A 240 -7.76 -8.84 4.76
CA VAL A 240 -8.42 -8.98 3.46
C VAL A 240 -9.91 -8.71 3.62
N PHE A 241 -10.45 -7.84 2.77
CA PHE A 241 -11.85 -7.43 2.82
C PHE A 241 -12.47 -7.44 1.43
N THR A 242 -13.78 -7.66 1.38
CA THR A 242 -14.58 -7.30 0.21
C THR A 242 -14.99 -5.84 0.37
N LEU A 243 -14.46 -4.99 -0.49
CA LEU A 243 -14.87 -3.60 -0.63
C LEU A 243 -15.99 -3.54 -1.65
N ARG A 244 -17.14 -2.96 -1.28
CA ARG A 244 -18.25 -2.68 -2.18
C ARG A 244 -18.33 -1.19 -2.48
N MET A 245 -18.16 -0.83 -3.74
CA MET A 245 -18.56 0.47 -4.24
C MET A 245 -20.02 0.40 -4.67
N LYS A 246 -20.83 1.34 -4.21
CA LYS A 246 -22.29 1.36 -4.41
C LYS A 246 -22.74 2.71 -4.93
N VAL A 247 -23.64 2.70 -5.88
CA VAL A 247 -24.31 3.89 -6.36
C VAL A 247 -25.48 4.22 -5.43
N LEU A 248 -25.37 5.33 -4.70
CA LEU A 248 -26.44 5.85 -3.85
C LEU A 248 -27.37 6.76 -4.64
N LYS A 249 -26.80 7.60 -5.52
CA LYS A 249 -27.51 8.39 -6.54
C LYS A 249 -26.75 8.25 -7.86
N GLY A 250 -27.47 7.93 -8.93
CA GLY A 250 -26.89 7.73 -10.26
C GLY A 250 -26.55 9.02 -10.99
N GLY A 251 -26.13 8.88 -12.26
CA GLY A 251 -25.88 10.02 -13.16
C GLY A 251 -24.40 10.46 -13.20
N PHE A 252 -23.49 9.54 -13.02
CA PHE A 252 -22.05 9.76 -13.14
C PHE A 252 -21.37 8.57 -13.83
N ASN A 253 -20.16 8.81 -14.36
CA ASN A 253 -19.20 7.80 -14.75
C ASN A 253 -18.07 7.76 -13.71
N LEU A 254 -17.53 6.57 -13.43
CA LEU A 254 -16.40 6.36 -12.52
C LEU A 254 -15.28 5.65 -13.28
N ASN A 255 -14.10 6.31 -13.38
CA ASN A 255 -12.92 5.75 -14.03
C ASN A 255 -12.13 4.89 -13.04
N TRP A 256 -11.71 5.47 -11.93
CA TRP A 256 -10.95 4.80 -10.88
C TRP A 256 -11.21 5.45 -9.52
N PHE A 257 -10.78 4.77 -8.48
CA PHE A 257 -10.63 5.36 -7.15
C PHE A 257 -9.30 4.92 -6.53
N GLU A 258 -8.70 5.80 -5.73
CA GLU A 258 -7.38 5.60 -5.17
C GLU A 258 -7.38 5.86 -3.68
N PHE A 259 -6.97 4.86 -2.90
CA PHE A 259 -6.73 5.00 -1.48
C PHE A 259 -5.33 5.59 -1.26
N LYS A 260 -5.26 6.60 -0.43
CA LYS A 260 -4.03 7.25 0.04
C LYS A 260 -4.01 7.21 1.55
N ASP A 261 -2.83 7.28 2.16
CA ASP A 261 -2.77 7.49 3.59
C ASP A 261 -3.47 8.82 3.92
N ALA A 262 -4.30 8.81 4.96
CA ALA A 262 -5.00 10.02 5.38
C ALA A 262 -4.01 11.03 5.97
N ASP A 263 -4.29 12.30 5.72
CA ASP A 263 -3.66 13.47 6.31
C ASP A 263 -4.84 14.39 6.66
N THR A 264 -5.26 14.31 7.93
CA THR A 264 -6.58 14.83 8.33
C THR A 264 -6.56 16.35 8.50
N ASP A 265 -5.44 16.95 8.92
CA ASP A 265 -5.28 18.38 9.14
C ASP A 265 -4.59 19.09 7.95
N GLY A 266 -4.02 18.31 6.99
CA GLY A 266 -3.45 18.84 5.75
C GLY A 266 -2.08 19.48 5.91
N ASP A 267 -1.34 19.12 6.95
CA ASP A 267 -0.01 19.66 7.24
C ASP A 267 1.12 19.01 6.43
N GLY A 268 0.81 17.92 5.69
CA GLY A 268 1.73 17.15 4.85
C GLY A 268 2.32 15.92 5.53
N VAL A 269 1.95 15.64 6.78
CA VAL A 269 2.30 14.41 7.51
C VAL A 269 1.05 13.54 7.64
N THR A 270 1.15 12.28 7.27
CA THR A 270 -0.01 11.37 7.31
C THR A 270 -0.42 11.04 8.75
N ASP A 271 -1.72 10.85 9.01
CA ASP A 271 -2.28 10.52 10.34
C ASP A 271 -1.53 9.41 11.08
N SER A 272 -0.95 8.45 10.34
CA SER A 272 -0.20 7.33 10.91
C SER A 272 1.17 7.72 11.48
N ASN A 273 1.73 8.83 11.02
CA ASN A 273 3.04 9.35 11.42
C ASN A 273 2.91 10.66 12.21
N ASP A 274 1.71 11.24 12.19
CA ASP A 274 1.42 12.51 12.83
C ASP A 274 1.14 12.34 14.32
N THR A 275 1.86 13.11 15.14
CA THR A 275 1.68 13.17 16.60
C THR A 275 0.98 14.46 17.04
N CYS A 276 0.75 15.39 16.09
CA CYS A 276 0.09 16.67 16.30
C CYS A 276 -1.11 16.84 15.35
N PRO A 277 -2.19 16.04 15.46
CA PRO A 277 -3.22 15.84 14.45
C PRO A 277 -4.18 17.02 14.20
N ASP A 278 -3.91 18.18 14.79
CA ASP A 278 -4.69 19.40 14.66
C ASP A 278 -3.79 20.59 14.25
N THR A 279 -2.67 20.33 13.56
CA THR A 279 -1.76 21.41 13.10
C THR A 279 -2.43 22.23 12.00
N PRO A 280 -2.45 23.57 12.08
CA PRO A 280 -3.11 24.40 11.09
C PRO A 280 -2.50 24.25 9.69
N GLU A 281 -3.34 24.19 8.65
CA GLU A 281 -2.90 24.13 7.26
C GLU A 281 -1.93 25.27 6.91
N GLY A 282 -0.80 24.95 6.29
CA GLY A 282 0.17 25.91 5.77
C GLY A 282 1.25 26.37 6.77
N VAL A 283 1.25 25.87 8.00
CA VAL A 283 2.39 26.04 8.91
C VAL A 283 3.53 25.08 8.54
N THR A 284 4.76 25.43 8.93
CA THR A 284 5.90 24.53 8.77
C THR A 284 5.90 23.53 9.90
N VAL A 285 5.96 22.22 9.58
CA VAL A 285 5.95 21.14 10.55
C VAL A 285 7.24 20.32 10.50
N ASP A 286 7.51 19.57 11.56
CA ASP A 286 8.54 18.55 11.59
C ASP A 286 8.03 17.22 10.98
N PHE A 287 8.88 16.18 11.01
CA PHE A 287 8.54 14.87 10.46
C PHE A 287 7.42 14.12 11.24
N ASN A 288 7.01 14.65 12.40
CA ASN A 288 5.90 14.12 13.21
C ASN A 288 4.62 14.97 13.11
N GLY A 289 4.56 15.94 12.19
CA GLY A 289 3.40 16.81 12.04
C GLY A 289 3.30 17.95 13.05
N CYS A 290 4.31 18.15 13.89
CA CYS A 290 4.26 19.21 14.89
C CYS A 290 4.84 20.52 14.36
N GLU A 291 4.15 21.63 14.61
CA GLU A 291 4.55 22.97 14.16
C GLU A 291 5.99 23.30 14.59
N ILE A 292 6.80 23.75 13.64
CA ILE A 292 8.14 24.27 13.86
C ILE A 292 8.07 25.79 13.75
N PHE A 293 8.49 26.47 14.82
CA PHE A 293 8.65 27.92 14.76
C PHE A 293 9.68 28.34 13.71
N THR A 294 9.27 29.20 12.77
CA THR A 294 10.15 29.73 11.73
C THR A 294 9.94 31.24 11.58
N LEU A 295 10.98 31.93 11.14
CA LEU A 295 10.91 33.32 10.74
C LEU A 295 11.31 33.46 9.26
N PRO A 296 10.86 34.54 8.55
CA PRO A 296 11.33 34.83 7.21
C PRO A 296 12.87 34.92 7.17
N LEU A 297 13.47 34.43 6.09
CA LEU A 297 14.93 34.35 5.94
C LEU A 297 15.64 35.72 6.06
N ASP A 298 14.94 36.81 5.77
CA ASP A 298 15.42 38.18 5.83
C ASP A 298 15.06 38.92 7.15
N ASN A 299 14.48 38.18 8.11
CA ASN A 299 14.13 38.76 9.41
C ASN A 299 15.34 39.21 10.19
N ASN A 300 16.37 38.37 10.28
CA ASN A 300 17.60 38.69 11.01
C ASN A 300 18.68 39.16 10.02
N LYS A 301 19.25 40.30 10.26
CA LYS A 301 20.27 40.92 9.37
C LYS A 301 21.53 41.22 10.13
N VAL A 302 22.66 40.90 9.53
CA VAL A 302 24.00 41.21 10.04
C VAL A 302 24.74 42.03 9.00
N SER A 303 25.29 43.14 9.42
CA SER A 303 26.16 44.01 8.60
C SER A 303 27.54 44.13 9.24
N VAL A 304 28.58 44.36 8.43
CA VAL A 304 29.96 44.40 8.91
C VAL A 304 30.61 45.72 8.44
N THR A 305 31.35 46.35 9.33
CA THR A 305 32.29 47.41 9.01
C THR A 305 33.70 46.95 9.29
N SER A 306 34.58 47.00 8.30
CA SER A 306 35.97 46.63 8.42
C SER A 306 36.79 47.55 9.31
N ALA A 307 37.91 47.10 9.85
CA ALA A 307 38.86 47.94 10.57
C ALA A 307 39.47 49.01 9.63
N SER A 308 39.70 50.21 10.14
CA SER A 308 40.19 51.35 9.36
C SER A 308 41.67 51.22 8.96
N CYS A 309 42.46 50.53 9.76
CA CYS A 309 43.89 50.32 9.51
C CYS A 309 44.31 48.91 9.93
N ILE A 310 45.44 48.44 9.42
CA ILE A 310 46.03 47.15 9.80
C ILE A 310 46.27 47.09 11.30
N GLY A 311 45.77 46.07 11.97
CA GLY A 311 45.90 45.85 13.39
C GLY A 311 45.00 46.68 14.30
N ASN A 312 44.13 47.55 13.72
CA ASN A 312 43.13 48.26 14.50
C ASN A 312 41.99 47.33 14.98
N THR A 313 41.41 47.73 16.10
CA THR A 313 40.18 47.08 16.68
C THR A 313 39.00 48.04 16.61
N ASP A 314 38.82 48.74 15.52
CA ASP A 314 37.73 49.70 15.28
C ASP A 314 36.64 49.18 14.30
N GLY A 315 36.72 47.92 13.95
CA GLY A 315 35.69 47.23 13.20
C GLY A 315 34.38 47.06 14.02
N SER A 316 33.26 46.83 13.31
CA SER A 316 31.97 46.64 13.97
C SER A 316 31.06 45.68 13.23
N ILE A 317 30.12 45.07 13.98
CA ILE A 317 29.02 44.25 13.49
C ILE A 317 27.73 44.96 13.86
N GLY A 318 26.91 45.28 12.84
CA GLY A 318 25.55 45.79 13.03
C GLY A 318 24.55 44.62 12.97
N LEU A 319 23.58 44.64 13.88
CA LEU A 319 22.53 43.65 14.06
C LEU A 319 21.17 44.30 13.86
N SER A 320 20.26 43.65 13.16
CA SER A 320 18.89 44.13 13.07
C SER A 320 17.89 43.01 12.85
N ILE A 321 16.64 43.27 13.28
CA ILE A 321 15.48 42.40 13.10
C ILE A 321 14.37 43.15 12.38
N GLU A 322 13.54 42.45 11.58
CA GLU A 322 12.35 43.03 10.94
C GLU A 322 11.11 42.86 11.81
N ASP A 323 10.83 41.62 12.23
CA ASP A 323 9.68 41.28 13.09
C ASP A 323 10.05 41.57 14.54
N ASP A 324 9.42 42.59 15.11
CA ASP A 324 9.61 43.03 16.51
C ASP A 324 8.53 42.50 17.47
N SER A 325 7.67 41.59 17.00
CA SER A 325 6.67 40.94 17.86
C SER A 325 7.27 39.94 18.85
N TYR A 326 8.52 39.55 18.61
CA TYR A 326 9.30 38.67 19.49
C TYR A 326 10.45 39.37 20.16
N ASN A 327 10.92 38.79 21.27
CA ASN A 327 12.20 39.15 21.88
C ASN A 327 13.30 38.21 21.39
N TYR A 328 14.46 38.77 21.09
CA TYR A 328 15.60 38.04 20.57
C TYR A 328 16.77 38.16 21.51
N THR A 329 17.49 37.06 21.68
CA THR A 329 18.80 37.00 22.32
C THR A 329 19.84 36.73 21.25
N VAL A 330 20.78 37.65 21.07
CA VAL A 330 21.82 37.58 20.03
C VAL A 330 23.19 37.39 20.72
N THR A 331 23.92 36.38 20.30
CA THR A 331 25.29 36.14 20.75
C THR A 331 26.29 36.38 19.64
N VAL A 332 27.42 36.98 19.97
CA VAL A 332 28.53 37.29 19.04
C VAL A 332 29.81 36.65 19.61
N THR A 333 30.53 35.89 18.82
CA THR A 333 31.80 35.31 19.24
C THR A 333 32.75 36.34 19.82
N GLY A 334 33.28 36.08 21.03
CA GLY A 334 34.22 36.98 21.71
C GLY A 334 33.53 38.12 22.51
N GLN A 335 32.20 38.13 22.59
CA GLN A 335 31.45 38.97 23.53
C GLN A 335 30.89 38.10 24.65
N ASP A 336 31.07 38.57 25.91
CA ASP A 336 30.63 37.78 27.10
C ASP A 336 29.12 37.96 27.35
N ASP A 337 28.56 39.12 27.03
CA ASP A 337 27.17 39.44 27.28
C ASP A 337 26.32 39.30 26.00
N PRO A 338 25.19 38.61 26.06
CA PRO A 338 24.25 38.53 24.94
C PRO A 338 23.54 39.88 24.75
N ILE A 339 23.15 40.15 23.50
CA ILE A 339 22.45 41.39 23.09
C ILE A 339 20.98 41.10 22.94
N SER A 340 20.11 41.90 23.57
CA SER A 340 18.66 41.78 23.42
C SER A 340 18.11 42.70 22.35
N LEU A 341 17.32 42.17 21.41
CA LEU A 341 16.56 42.90 20.42
C LEU A 341 15.06 42.59 20.58
N GLY A 342 14.22 43.49 20.12
CA GLY A 342 12.75 43.36 20.22
C GLY A 342 12.03 44.67 19.88
N ALA A 343 10.77 44.81 20.35
CA ALA A 343 9.91 45.95 20.01
C ALA A 343 10.51 47.32 20.28
N GLU A 344 11.26 47.49 21.38
CA GLU A 344 11.87 48.78 21.76
C GLU A 344 13.24 48.98 21.11
N THR A 345 13.92 47.92 20.71
CA THR A 345 15.29 47.95 20.19
C THR A 345 15.42 46.98 19.01
N LYS A 346 15.16 47.48 17.81
CA LYS A 346 15.26 46.66 16.58
C LYS A 346 16.68 46.50 16.05
N THR A 347 17.61 47.30 16.51
CA THR A 347 18.99 47.33 16.02
C THR A 347 19.98 47.47 17.16
N ALA A 348 21.15 46.84 17.01
CA ALA A 348 22.27 47.00 17.91
C ALA A 348 23.59 46.97 17.12
N SER A 349 24.69 47.36 17.77
CA SER A 349 26.00 47.30 17.16
C SER A 349 27.04 46.84 18.18
N VAL A 350 27.85 45.89 17.78
CA VAL A 350 29.08 45.50 18.50
C VAL A 350 30.25 46.22 17.87
N THR A 351 30.97 46.99 18.66
CA THR A 351 32.11 47.79 18.21
C THR A 351 33.41 47.32 18.89
N GLY A 352 34.54 47.84 18.45
CA GLY A 352 35.83 47.50 19.05
C GLY A 352 36.39 46.13 18.56
N LEU A 353 35.93 45.68 17.39
CA LEU A 353 36.31 44.36 16.86
C LEU A 353 37.56 44.46 15.96
N GLY A 354 38.44 43.53 16.12
CA GLY A 354 39.61 43.35 15.25
C GLY A 354 39.29 42.53 14.00
N THR A 355 40.28 42.42 13.11
CA THR A 355 40.20 41.53 11.95
C THR A 355 40.00 40.08 12.37
N GLY A 356 39.04 39.43 11.78
CA GLY A 356 38.74 38.02 12.09
C GLY A 356 37.37 37.56 11.66
N THR A 357 37.06 36.30 11.87
CA THR A 357 35.75 35.67 11.64
C THR A 357 34.98 35.64 12.94
N TYR A 358 33.73 36.07 12.87
CA TYR A 358 32.80 36.11 14.00
C TYR A 358 31.56 35.33 13.67
N THR A 359 31.05 34.52 14.60
CA THR A 359 29.74 33.90 14.51
C THR A 359 28.72 34.72 15.29
N VAL A 360 27.63 35.06 14.64
CA VAL A 360 26.48 35.80 15.20
C VAL A 360 25.28 34.88 15.18
N CYS A 361 24.72 34.52 16.34
CA CYS A 361 23.54 33.66 16.43
C CYS A 361 22.38 34.41 17.08
N PHE A 362 21.22 34.38 16.40
CA PHE A 362 19.96 34.90 16.88
C PHE A 362 19.10 33.74 17.43
N LYS A 363 18.59 33.86 18.63
CA LYS A 363 17.58 33.03 19.25
C LYS A 363 16.34 33.84 19.54
N VAL A 364 15.17 33.21 19.54
CA VAL A 364 13.90 33.83 19.93
C VAL A 364 13.51 33.32 21.31
N ASP A 365 13.18 34.23 22.22
CA ASP A 365 12.82 33.89 23.60
C ASP A 365 11.51 33.06 23.60
N GLY A 366 11.55 31.89 24.27
CA GLY A 366 10.44 30.96 24.31
C GLY A 366 10.36 30.01 23.10
N GLN A 367 11.33 30.08 22.17
CA GLN A 367 11.43 29.19 20.99
C GLN A 367 12.79 28.47 21.03
N ASP A 368 12.94 27.51 21.93
CA ASP A 368 14.24 26.89 22.23
C ASP A 368 14.87 26.17 21.02
N ALA A 369 14.06 25.70 20.07
CA ALA A 369 14.52 25.04 18.86
C ALA A 369 14.97 25.99 17.75
N TYR A 370 14.64 27.29 17.88
CA TYR A 370 15.01 28.29 16.85
C TYR A 370 16.39 28.88 17.13
N GLU A 371 17.30 28.72 16.19
CA GLU A 371 18.59 29.41 16.17
C GLU A 371 19.00 29.70 14.71
N GLN A 372 19.29 30.95 14.40
CA GLN A 372 19.83 31.34 13.10
C GLN A 372 21.21 31.96 13.28
N CYS A 373 22.25 31.34 12.72
CA CYS A 373 23.61 31.79 12.85
C CYS A 373 24.18 32.32 11.51
N PHE A 374 24.97 33.36 11.60
CA PHE A 374 25.72 33.95 10.49
C PHE A 374 27.21 33.90 10.82
N GLU A 375 28.01 33.52 9.84
CA GLU A 375 29.46 33.66 9.89
C GLU A 375 29.85 34.95 9.11
N VAL A 376 30.49 35.88 9.77
CA VAL A 376 30.88 37.18 9.18
C VAL A 376 32.36 37.44 9.37
N ASN A 377 32.95 38.20 8.45
CA ASN A 377 34.38 38.48 8.47
C ASN A 377 34.64 40.00 8.51
N ILE A 378 35.34 40.45 9.56
CA ILE A 378 35.87 41.78 9.64
C ILE A 378 37.23 41.80 8.96
N GLY A 379 37.31 42.52 7.86
CA GLY A 379 38.57 42.70 7.11
C GLY A 379 39.36 43.91 7.59
N GLU A 380 40.55 44.09 7.03
CA GLU A 380 41.41 45.28 7.17
C GLU A 380 41.93 45.72 5.80
N PRO A 381 42.35 46.97 5.61
CA PRO A 381 42.97 47.45 4.37
C PRO A 381 44.22 46.62 4.04
N LYS A 382 44.48 46.44 2.73
CA LYS A 382 45.75 45.86 2.29
C LYS A 382 46.92 46.77 2.60
N ALA A 383 48.06 46.20 3.05
CA ALA A 383 49.32 46.95 3.10
C ALA A 383 49.69 47.47 1.70
N LEU A 384 50.03 48.78 1.63
CA LEU A 384 50.51 49.40 0.40
C LEU A 384 51.93 48.97 0.07
#